data_8b94da91540d1bea97de3b1aee342147
#
_entry.id   8b94da91540d1bea97de3b1aee342147
#
_cell.length_a   1.000
_cell.length_b   1.000
_cell.length_c   1.000
_cell.angle_alpha   90.00
_cell.angle_beta   90.00
_cell.angle_gamma   90.00
#
_symmetry.space_group_name_H-M   'P 1'
#
loop_
_entity.id
_entity.type
_entity.pdbx_description
1 polymer ?
#
loop_
_entity_poly.entity_id
_entity_poly.type
_entity_poly.pdbx_seq_one_letter_code
_entity_poly.pdbx_strand_id
1 'polypeptide(L)'
;MASSPATLLIVDDDAHIRKLLETLLHHEGYLTLSAASGEDALHLVASNPPDLVLLDVMMPGMDGYEVASQLKGNPATANIPIIMLSALSESEAKVSGLESGAEEFITKPVERLELWLRVRNLLRLKAYGDQLKQHSLMLEQQLLKHTSPSAQMNVHDLARQDLEYALRAAVERNEFALHYQPKVELANGEVCALEALLRWDRPGYGPVSPAVFVPVLEDLGLIVPVGRWVIERVCQQIATWQLNGIGAVEVSVNVSGHQLIEGDLIADIERILATTAVEAHWLEVELTESSLMENTEHTIAALQRLRAMGVKISIDDFGTGYSSLAYLRRFPIDTLKIDIAFIREVTTNPQDAAITRTIIELAHSLSLRVVAEGVETQAQLTFLKEAGCDQIQGYLFSRPLPVETLERLLLDRIK
;
A
#
# COMPACT_ATOMS: atom_id res chain seq x y z
N MET A 1 25.50 -5.47 -6.38
CA MET A 1 26.29 -5.92 -5.20
C MET A 1 25.29 -6.64 -4.31
N ALA A 2 25.53 -7.91 -3.95
CA ALA A 2 24.66 -8.62 -3.03
C ALA A 2 24.65 -7.86 -1.68
N SER A 3 23.50 -7.38 -1.25
CA SER A 3 23.36 -6.77 0.08
C SER A 3 23.66 -7.85 1.13
N SER A 4 24.39 -7.49 2.19
CA SER A 4 24.56 -8.39 3.34
C SER A 4 23.20 -8.81 3.86
N PRO A 5 23.02 -10.08 4.30
CA PRO A 5 21.76 -10.53 4.87
C PRO A 5 21.38 -9.65 6.09
N ALA A 6 20.09 -9.30 6.21
CA ALA A 6 19.61 -8.51 7.33
C ALA A 6 19.75 -9.27 8.66
N THR A 7 20.06 -8.53 9.73
CA THR A 7 20.25 -9.07 11.08
C THR A 7 19.04 -8.76 11.94
N LEU A 8 18.38 -9.79 12.48
CA LEU A 8 17.19 -9.69 13.30
C LEU A 8 17.51 -10.02 14.76
N LEU A 9 17.01 -9.23 15.71
CA LEU A 9 17.11 -9.54 17.14
C LEU A 9 15.81 -10.20 17.60
N ILE A 10 15.91 -11.37 18.21
CA ILE A 10 14.79 -12.11 18.80
C ILE A 10 14.92 -11.98 20.32
N VAL A 11 13.87 -11.44 20.96
CA VAL A 11 13.79 -11.19 22.40
C VAL A 11 12.57 -11.93 22.95
N ASP A 12 12.77 -12.96 23.73
CA ASP A 12 11.73 -13.76 24.36
C ASP A 12 12.36 -14.53 25.53
N ASP A 13 11.71 -14.68 26.67
CA ASP A 13 12.28 -15.40 27.81
C ASP A 13 12.26 -16.93 27.62
N ASP A 14 11.33 -17.46 26.75
CA ASP A 14 11.27 -18.87 26.41
C ASP A 14 12.31 -19.26 25.34
N ALA A 15 13.27 -20.11 25.74
CA ALA A 15 14.31 -20.62 24.86
C ALA A 15 13.77 -21.44 23.67
N HIS A 16 12.59 -22.09 23.81
CA HIS A 16 11.99 -22.88 22.75
C HIS A 16 11.40 -21.96 21.68
N ILE A 17 10.75 -20.87 22.09
CA ILE A 17 10.21 -19.87 21.17
C ILE A 17 11.36 -19.18 20.42
N ARG A 18 12.41 -18.74 21.12
CA ARG A 18 13.60 -18.19 20.46
C ARG A 18 14.15 -19.12 19.39
N LYS A 19 14.31 -20.42 19.73
CA LYS A 19 14.85 -21.43 18.80
C LYS A 19 13.95 -21.69 17.60
N LEU A 20 12.63 -21.66 17.80
CA LEU A 20 11.64 -21.78 16.74
C LEU A 20 11.78 -20.60 15.76
N LEU A 21 11.75 -19.37 16.27
CA LEU A 21 11.87 -18.13 15.47
C LEU A 21 13.20 -18.07 14.73
N GLU A 22 14.32 -18.40 15.39
CA GLU A 22 15.64 -18.54 14.74
C GLU A 22 15.56 -19.48 13.53
N THR A 23 14.97 -20.66 13.72
CA THR A 23 14.88 -21.67 12.67
C THR A 23 14.05 -21.17 11.49
N LEU A 24 12.89 -20.54 11.76
CA LEU A 24 12.02 -19.98 10.73
C LEU A 24 12.73 -18.89 9.93
N LEU A 25 13.45 -17.99 10.60
CA LEU A 25 14.11 -16.84 9.97
C LEU A 25 15.41 -17.24 9.24
N HIS A 26 16.14 -18.21 9.74
CA HIS A 26 17.32 -18.75 9.02
C HIS A 26 16.95 -19.40 7.69
N HIS A 27 15.79 -20.07 7.62
CA HIS A 27 15.30 -20.62 6.35
C HIS A 27 15.02 -19.54 5.29
N GLU A 28 14.75 -18.31 5.73
CA GLU A 28 14.49 -17.15 4.87
C GLU A 28 15.77 -16.32 4.60
N GLY A 29 16.93 -16.81 5.07
CA GLY A 29 18.24 -16.18 4.80
C GLY A 29 18.62 -15.02 5.72
N TYR A 30 17.89 -14.78 6.81
CA TYR A 30 18.23 -13.74 7.79
C TYR A 30 19.27 -14.23 8.80
N LEU A 31 20.11 -13.29 9.27
CA LEU A 31 20.96 -13.51 10.45
C LEU A 31 20.16 -13.18 11.71
N THR A 32 20.36 -13.98 12.78
CA THR A 32 19.63 -13.77 14.02
C THR A 32 20.57 -13.54 15.20
N LEU A 33 20.21 -12.58 16.05
CA LEU A 33 20.71 -12.39 17.41
C LEU A 33 19.60 -12.79 18.36
N SER A 34 19.96 -13.20 19.59
CA SER A 34 18.99 -13.74 20.55
C SER A 34 19.26 -13.16 21.94
N ALA A 35 18.22 -12.66 22.59
CA ALA A 35 18.24 -12.16 23.97
C ALA A 35 17.17 -12.85 24.81
N ALA A 36 17.46 -13.14 26.07
CA ALA A 36 16.55 -13.81 26.98
C ALA A 36 15.83 -12.85 27.95
N SER A 37 16.17 -11.56 27.90
CA SER A 37 15.59 -10.52 28.73
C SER A 37 15.61 -9.17 28.02
N GLY A 38 14.83 -8.18 28.52
CA GLY A 38 14.83 -6.82 28.02
C GLY A 38 16.18 -6.12 28.17
N GLU A 39 16.84 -6.32 29.31
CA GLU A 39 18.17 -5.75 29.59
C GLU A 39 19.22 -6.28 28.60
N ASP A 40 19.25 -7.61 28.36
CA ASP A 40 20.16 -8.21 27.36
C ASP A 40 19.89 -7.66 25.96
N ALA A 41 18.62 -7.47 25.60
CA ALA A 41 18.22 -6.91 24.32
C ALA A 41 18.76 -5.48 24.12
N LEU A 42 18.61 -4.59 25.12
CA LEU A 42 19.13 -3.24 25.06
C LEU A 42 20.65 -3.19 24.95
N HIS A 43 21.36 -4.08 25.67
CA HIS A 43 22.82 -4.21 25.57
C HIS A 43 23.28 -4.70 24.19
N LEU A 44 22.56 -5.66 23.61
CA LEU A 44 22.85 -6.16 22.27
C LEU A 44 22.60 -5.10 21.19
N VAL A 45 21.51 -4.39 21.29
CA VAL A 45 21.19 -3.30 20.33
C VAL A 45 22.24 -2.18 20.40
N ALA A 46 22.73 -1.83 21.60
CA ALA A 46 23.76 -0.81 21.76
C ALA A 46 25.12 -1.21 21.17
N SER A 47 25.47 -2.50 21.24
CA SER A 47 26.76 -3.02 20.77
C SER A 47 26.73 -3.47 19.28
N ASN A 48 25.59 -3.98 18.83
CA ASN A 48 25.38 -4.50 17.47
C ASN A 48 23.95 -4.23 17.00
N PRO A 49 23.66 -3.03 16.48
CA PRO A 49 22.32 -2.63 16.08
C PRO A 49 21.72 -3.58 15.03
N PRO A 50 20.55 -4.20 15.30
CA PRO A 50 19.88 -5.09 14.33
C PRO A 50 19.11 -4.26 13.28
N ASP A 51 18.69 -4.93 12.22
CA ASP A 51 17.82 -4.34 11.20
C ASP A 51 16.34 -4.35 11.63
N LEU A 52 15.94 -5.27 12.54
CA LEU A 52 14.61 -5.39 13.08
C LEU A 52 14.65 -6.13 14.41
N VAL A 53 13.71 -5.84 15.32
CA VAL A 53 13.55 -6.53 16.61
C VAL A 53 12.21 -7.29 16.63
N LEU A 54 12.26 -8.58 16.95
CA LEU A 54 11.10 -9.39 17.37
C LEU A 54 11.09 -9.42 18.89
N LEU A 55 10.05 -8.94 19.53
CA LEU A 55 10.02 -8.66 20.97
C LEU A 55 8.80 -9.27 21.65
N ASP A 56 9.01 -10.21 22.55
CA ASP A 56 7.92 -10.71 23.40
C ASP A 56 7.40 -9.60 24.31
N VAL A 57 6.09 -9.52 24.45
CA VAL A 57 5.42 -8.57 25.34
C VAL A 57 5.60 -8.97 26.79
N MET A 58 5.44 -10.25 27.10
CA MET A 58 5.36 -10.74 28.47
C MET A 58 6.67 -11.40 28.90
N MET A 59 7.60 -10.61 29.41
CA MET A 59 8.88 -11.10 29.95
C MET A 59 9.04 -10.75 31.43
N PRO A 60 9.74 -11.58 32.22
CA PRO A 60 10.07 -11.27 33.59
C PRO A 60 11.01 -10.05 33.69
N GLY A 61 10.78 -9.17 34.67
CA GLY A 61 11.58 -7.96 34.87
C GLY A 61 11.12 -6.83 33.96
N MET A 62 11.91 -6.48 32.95
CA MET A 62 11.56 -5.46 31.95
C MET A 62 10.67 -6.09 30.86
N ASP A 63 9.44 -5.62 30.75
CA ASP A 63 8.51 -6.12 29.72
C ASP A 63 8.82 -5.57 28.32
N GLY A 64 8.14 -6.12 27.29
CA GLY A 64 8.38 -5.73 25.91
C GLY A 64 7.99 -4.28 25.61
N TYR A 65 6.99 -3.72 26.27
CA TYR A 65 6.59 -2.34 26.08
C TYR A 65 7.65 -1.35 26.61
N GLU A 66 8.26 -1.67 27.75
CA GLU A 66 9.34 -0.88 28.32
C GLU A 66 10.59 -0.90 27.41
N VAL A 67 10.94 -2.08 26.85
CA VAL A 67 12.05 -2.22 25.89
C VAL A 67 11.77 -1.40 24.63
N ALA A 68 10.58 -1.52 24.05
CA ALA A 68 10.19 -0.77 22.86
C ALA A 68 10.24 0.74 23.10
N SER A 69 9.70 1.22 24.23
CA SER A 69 9.71 2.64 24.59
C SER A 69 11.14 3.18 24.73
N GLN A 70 12.06 2.42 25.33
CA GLN A 70 13.47 2.83 25.45
C GLN A 70 14.18 2.87 24.09
N LEU A 71 13.95 1.89 23.23
CA LEU A 71 14.52 1.86 21.88
C LEU A 71 14.00 3.03 21.02
N LYS A 72 12.71 3.31 21.07
CA LYS A 72 12.08 4.41 20.33
C LYS A 72 12.39 5.78 20.88
N GLY A 73 12.62 5.90 22.19
CA GLY A 73 13.05 7.14 22.84
C GLY A 73 14.49 7.54 22.55
N ASN A 74 15.32 6.65 22.04
CA ASN A 74 16.71 6.92 21.71
C ASN A 74 16.90 7.21 20.21
N PRO A 75 17.34 8.42 19.81
CA PRO A 75 17.51 8.79 18.39
C PRO A 75 18.41 7.84 17.57
N ALA A 76 19.35 7.13 18.22
CA ALA A 76 20.24 6.17 17.54
C ALA A 76 19.54 4.86 17.18
N THR A 77 18.47 4.49 17.89
CA THR A 77 17.75 3.20 17.73
C THR A 77 16.29 3.38 17.34
N ALA A 78 15.77 4.61 17.36
CA ALA A 78 14.35 4.92 17.05
C ALA A 78 13.89 4.41 15.68
N ASN A 79 14.80 4.34 14.68
CA ASN A 79 14.50 3.88 13.33
C ASN A 79 14.57 2.34 13.17
N ILE A 80 14.89 1.58 14.24
CA ILE A 80 14.87 0.12 14.19
C ILE A 80 13.40 -0.32 14.33
N PRO A 81 12.82 -1.00 13.35
CA PRO A 81 11.45 -1.49 13.45
C PRO A 81 11.33 -2.59 14.49
N ILE A 82 10.20 -2.59 15.22
CA ILE A 82 9.90 -3.54 16.29
C ILE A 82 8.59 -4.26 15.97
N ILE A 83 8.62 -5.60 15.99
CA ILE A 83 7.43 -6.44 15.95
C ILE A 83 7.23 -7.01 17.35
N MET A 84 6.09 -6.72 17.98
CA MET A 84 5.72 -7.28 19.27
C MET A 84 5.06 -8.64 19.09
N LEU A 85 5.46 -9.62 19.92
CA LEU A 85 4.85 -10.96 19.97
C LEU A 85 3.94 -11.03 21.21
N SER A 86 2.63 -11.18 21.04
CA SER A 86 1.66 -11.10 22.14
C SER A 86 0.76 -12.35 22.20
N ALA A 87 0.43 -12.76 23.42
CA ALA A 87 -0.63 -13.75 23.66
C ALA A 87 -2.03 -13.11 23.76
N LEU A 88 -2.13 -11.78 23.81
CA LEU A 88 -3.37 -11.03 23.87
C LEU A 88 -4.01 -10.92 22.48
N SER A 89 -5.34 -10.78 22.42
CA SER A 89 -6.05 -10.53 21.16
C SER A 89 -5.60 -9.21 20.54
N GLU A 90 -5.62 -9.11 19.20
CA GLU A 90 -5.17 -7.91 18.46
C GLU A 90 -5.78 -6.59 18.97
N SER A 91 -7.02 -6.61 19.47
CA SER A 91 -7.69 -5.40 19.97
C SER A 91 -7.14 -4.90 21.30
N GLU A 92 -6.70 -5.79 22.20
CA GLU A 92 -6.12 -5.43 23.49
C GLU A 92 -4.64 -5.04 23.36
N ALA A 93 -3.90 -5.71 22.47
CA ALA A 93 -2.52 -5.41 22.17
C ALA A 93 -2.35 -4.04 21.47
N LYS A 94 -3.28 -3.66 20.59
CA LYS A 94 -3.24 -2.38 19.87
C LYS A 94 -3.37 -1.15 20.77
N VAL A 95 -4.19 -1.21 21.81
CA VAL A 95 -4.39 -0.06 22.71
C VAL A 95 -3.12 0.24 23.54
N SER A 96 -2.47 -0.80 24.05
CA SER A 96 -1.22 -0.65 24.83
C SER A 96 0.03 -0.47 23.97
N GLY A 97 -0.01 -0.91 22.73
CA GLY A 97 1.14 -0.94 21.82
C GLY A 97 1.35 0.34 21.02
N LEU A 98 0.30 1.06 20.66
CA LEU A 98 0.40 2.38 20.02
C LEU A 98 1.16 3.39 20.90
N GLU A 99 1.07 3.26 22.22
CA GLU A 99 1.80 4.12 23.15
C GLU A 99 3.29 3.74 23.29
N SER A 100 3.67 2.49 22.98
CA SER A 100 5.06 2.01 23.08
C SER A 100 5.92 2.31 21.85
N GLY A 101 5.30 2.69 20.72
CA GLY A 101 5.98 3.03 19.47
C GLY A 101 6.41 1.82 18.61
N ALA A 102 5.94 0.60 18.91
CA ALA A 102 6.17 -0.55 18.03
C ALA A 102 5.39 -0.42 16.70
N GLU A 103 5.99 -0.87 15.60
CA GLU A 103 5.38 -0.81 14.28
C GLU A 103 4.36 -1.93 14.05
N GLU A 104 4.56 -3.10 14.67
CA GLU A 104 3.79 -4.31 14.36
C GLU A 104 3.52 -5.18 15.58
N PHE A 105 2.45 -6.00 15.47
CA PHE A 105 2.08 -7.02 16.46
C PHE A 105 1.78 -8.34 15.76
N ILE A 106 2.27 -9.45 16.33
CA ILE A 106 1.92 -10.82 15.92
C ILE A 106 1.36 -11.55 17.14
N THR A 107 0.19 -12.18 16.97
CA THR A 107 -0.40 -13.01 18.03
C THR A 107 0.27 -14.39 18.08
N LYS A 108 0.56 -14.85 19.28
CA LYS A 108 1.02 -16.24 19.50
C LYS A 108 -0.19 -17.19 19.47
N PRO A 109 -0.11 -18.35 18.77
CA PRO A 109 1.08 -18.95 18.16
C PRO A 109 1.48 -18.27 16.84
N VAL A 110 2.79 -18.01 16.68
CA VAL A 110 3.35 -17.33 15.51
C VAL A 110 3.26 -18.21 14.26
N GLU A 111 2.49 -17.78 13.28
CA GLU A 111 2.43 -18.47 12.00
C GLU A 111 3.60 -18.05 11.09
N ARG A 112 4.23 -19.03 10.43
CA ARG A 112 5.42 -18.80 9.59
C ARG A 112 5.19 -17.75 8.52
N LEU A 113 4.06 -17.83 7.81
CA LEU A 113 3.76 -16.93 6.70
C LEU A 113 3.54 -15.50 7.19
N GLU A 114 2.81 -15.32 8.30
CA GLU A 114 2.56 -14.03 8.92
C GLU A 114 3.86 -13.36 9.38
N LEU A 115 4.68 -14.10 10.15
CA LEU A 115 5.98 -13.61 10.62
C LEU A 115 6.84 -13.12 9.46
N TRP A 116 6.94 -13.95 8.42
CA TRP A 116 7.79 -13.66 7.28
C TRP A 116 7.32 -12.43 6.49
N LEU A 117 6.01 -12.29 6.24
CA LEU A 117 5.44 -11.13 5.56
C LEU A 117 5.74 -9.83 6.33
N ARG A 118 5.52 -9.82 7.65
CA ARG A 118 5.74 -8.64 8.50
C ARG A 118 7.21 -8.25 8.57
N VAL A 119 8.10 -9.22 8.79
CA VAL A 119 9.55 -8.98 8.82
C VAL A 119 10.04 -8.37 7.50
N ARG A 120 9.64 -8.97 6.38
CA ARG A 120 10.03 -8.51 5.05
C ARG A 120 9.54 -7.09 4.77
N ASN A 121 8.29 -6.79 5.10
CA ASN A 121 7.70 -5.47 4.85
C ASN A 121 8.41 -4.38 5.65
N LEU A 122 8.64 -4.60 6.94
CA LEU A 122 9.33 -3.63 7.78
C LEU A 122 10.78 -3.41 7.38
N LEU A 123 11.50 -4.48 7.02
CA LEU A 123 12.87 -4.37 6.49
C LEU A 123 12.92 -3.57 5.19
N ARG A 124 11.93 -3.74 4.33
CA ARG A 124 11.80 -3.01 3.07
C ARG A 124 11.48 -1.53 3.32
N LEU A 125 10.54 -1.22 4.22
CA LEU A 125 10.23 0.16 4.62
C LEU A 125 11.45 0.85 5.22
N LYS A 126 12.19 0.15 6.10
CA LYS A 126 13.46 0.66 6.64
C LYS A 126 14.46 0.96 5.53
N ALA A 127 14.66 0.03 4.58
CA ALA A 127 15.58 0.21 3.47
C ALA A 127 15.20 1.42 2.59
N TYR A 128 13.92 1.64 2.31
CA TYR A 128 13.45 2.83 1.61
C TYR A 128 13.67 4.11 2.42
N GLY A 129 13.38 4.10 3.71
CA GLY A 129 13.65 5.20 4.63
C GLY A 129 15.14 5.56 4.67
N ASP A 130 16.01 4.55 4.74
CA ASP A 130 17.46 4.72 4.73
C ASP A 130 17.98 5.25 3.37
N GLN A 131 17.42 4.77 2.25
CA GLN A 131 17.72 5.29 0.91
C GLN A 131 17.28 6.74 0.73
N LEU A 132 16.07 7.09 1.17
CA LEU A 132 15.57 8.48 1.16
C LEU A 132 16.46 9.38 2.01
N LYS A 133 16.85 8.93 3.19
CA LYS A 133 17.74 9.66 4.09
C LYS A 133 19.14 9.84 3.49
N GLN A 134 19.69 8.81 2.84
CA GLN A 134 20.96 8.90 2.10
C GLN A 134 20.85 9.83 0.90
N HIS A 135 19.74 9.78 0.15
CA HIS A 135 19.52 10.66 -0.99
C HIS A 135 19.35 12.11 -0.54
N SER A 136 18.61 12.35 0.55
CA SER A 136 18.50 13.66 1.19
C SER A 136 19.86 14.17 1.65
N LEU A 137 20.65 13.35 2.33
CA LEU A 137 22.02 13.70 2.76
C LEU A 137 22.96 13.97 1.58
N MET A 138 22.85 13.24 0.46
CA MET A 138 23.61 13.53 -0.77
C MET A 138 23.18 14.85 -1.40
N LEU A 139 21.90 15.12 -1.47
CA LEU A 139 21.36 16.40 -1.94
C LEU A 139 21.75 17.54 -0.99
N GLU A 140 21.71 17.32 0.30
CA GLU A 140 22.21 18.26 1.31
C GLU A 140 23.70 18.52 1.16
N GLN A 141 24.53 17.49 0.94
CA GLN A 141 25.96 17.68 0.69
C GLN A 141 26.27 18.39 -0.64
N GLN A 142 25.41 18.23 -1.64
CA GLN A 142 25.52 19.00 -2.89
C GLN A 142 25.06 20.45 -2.69
N LEU A 143 24.04 20.71 -1.88
CA LEU A 143 23.58 22.05 -1.50
C LEU A 143 24.53 22.74 -0.51
N LEU A 144 25.13 22.00 0.45
CA LEU A 144 26.13 22.51 1.41
C LEU A 144 27.40 23.08 0.74
N LYS A 145 27.69 22.70 -0.50
CA LYS A 145 28.75 23.35 -1.27
C LYS A 145 28.39 24.77 -1.73
N HIS A 146 27.11 25.17 -1.57
CA HIS A 146 26.59 26.46 -2.10
C HIS A 146 25.73 27.30 -1.15
N THR A 147 25.36 26.87 0.09
CA THR A 147 24.50 27.64 1.00
C THR A 147 24.72 27.34 2.50
N SER A 148 24.37 28.29 3.40
CA SER A 148 24.53 28.16 4.85
C SER A 148 23.39 27.36 5.54
N PRO A 149 23.63 26.71 6.71
CA PRO A 149 22.71 25.74 7.35
C PRO A 149 21.30 26.26 7.73
N SER A 150 21.16 27.56 8.02
CA SER A 150 19.87 28.17 8.33
C SER A 150 18.95 28.40 7.13
N ALA A 151 19.50 28.29 5.90
CA ALA A 151 18.69 28.43 4.69
C ALA A 151 18.05 27.09 4.24
N GLN A 152 18.54 25.97 4.72
CA GLN A 152 18.11 24.64 4.26
C GLN A 152 16.79 24.17 4.89
N MET A 153 16.58 24.42 6.18
CA MET A 153 15.30 24.14 6.86
C MET A 153 14.16 24.98 6.25
N ASN A 154 14.49 26.22 5.85
CA ASN A 154 13.55 27.10 5.14
C ASN A 154 13.23 26.67 3.70
N VAL A 155 14.14 25.99 2.99
CA VAL A 155 13.90 25.61 1.57
C VAL A 155 12.94 24.43 1.45
N HIS A 156 13.03 23.45 2.35
CA HIS A 156 12.11 22.30 2.34
C HIS A 156 10.70 22.71 2.75
N ASP A 157 10.60 23.54 3.81
CA ASP A 157 9.33 24.11 4.26
C ASP A 157 8.73 25.04 3.20
N LEU A 158 9.54 25.85 2.53
CA LEU A 158 9.10 26.72 1.44
C LEU A 158 8.63 25.92 0.22
N ALA A 159 9.33 24.83 -0.14
CA ALA A 159 8.91 23.97 -1.24
C ALA A 159 7.59 23.25 -0.94
N ARG A 160 7.39 22.81 0.31
CA ARG A 160 6.12 22.22 0.76
C ARG A 160 5.00 23.27 0.75
N GLN A 161 5.22 24.46 1.31
CA GLN A 161 4.25 25.55 1.30
C GLN A 161 3.88 26.00 -0.12
N ASP A 162 4.86 26.05 -1.04
CA ASP A 162 4.63 26.35 -2.45
C ASP A 162 3.76 25.27 -3.13
N LEU A 163 3.99 23.98 -2.80
CA LEU A 163 3.17 22.88 -3.27
C LEU A 163 1.75 22.94 -2.71
N GLU A 164 1.59 23.19 -1.40
CA GLU A 164 0.30 23.36 -0.74
C GLU A 164 -0.52 24.51 -1.33
N TYR A 165 0.12 25.66 -1.54
CA TYR A 165 -0.52 26.81 -2.19
C TYR A 165 -0.95 26.48 -3.63
N ALA A 166 -0.06 25.83 -4.39
CA ALA A 166 -0.34 25.45 -5.77
C ALA A 166 -1.50 24.43 -5.86
N LEU A 167 -1.59 23.46 -4.92
CA LEU A 167 -2.67 22.47 -4.89
C LEU A 167 -4.04 23.12 -4.58
N ARG A 168 -4.09 24.08 -3.66
CA ARG A 168 -5.34 24.85 -3.42
C ARG A 168 -5.80 25.57 -4.69
N ALA A 169 -4.87 26.22 -5.38
CA ALA A 169 -5.15 26.88 -6.65
C ALA A 169 -5.53 25.87 -7.76
N ALA A 170 -4.92 24.69 -7.80
CA ALA A 170 -5.22 23.65 -8.77
C ALA A 170 -6.66 23.13 -8.64
N VAL A 171 -7.15 22.96 -7.41
CA VAL A 171 -8.56 22.58 -7.14
C VAL A 171 -9.51 23.64 -7.67
N GLU A 172 -9.25 24.93 -7.37
CA GLU A 172 -10.09 26.04 -7.81
C GLU A 172 -10.10 26.23 -9.33
N ARG A 173 -8.95 25.96 -9.99
CA ARG A 173 -8.76 26.18 -11.44
C ARG A 173 -9.03 24.94 -12.28
N ASN A 174 -9.40 23.80 -11.67
CA ASN A 174 -9.60 22.52 -12.36
C ASN A 174 -8.37 22.09 -13.18
N GLU A 175 -7.18 22.15 -12.60
CA GLU A 175 -5.92 21.80 -13.27
C GLU A 175 -5.67 20.27 -13.30
N PHE A 176 -6.52 19.48 -12.66
CA PHE A 176 -6.43 18.02 -12.67
C PHE A 176 -7.01 17.41 -13.94
N ALA A 177 -6.42 16.29 -14.37
CA ALA A 177 -6.90 15.47 -15.47
C ALA A 177 -6.95 14.00 -15.06
N LEU A 178 -7.70 13.18 -15.81
CA LEU A 178 -7.73 11.73 -15.63
C LEU A 178 -7.06 11.06 -16.82
N HIS A 179 -6.15 10.14 -16.52
CA HIS A 179 -5.68 9.14 -17.47
C HIS A 179 -6.26 7.78 -17.08
N TYR A 180 -6.44 6.92 -18.06
CA TYR A 180 -7.01 5.61 -17.85
C TYR A 180 -6.02 4.52 -18.24
N GLN A 181 -5.85 3.51 -17.40
CA GLN A 181 -4.99 2.37 -17.68
C GLN A 181 -5.82 1.11 -17.84
N PRO A 182 -5.67 0.37 -18.96
CA PRO A 182 -6.42 -0.85 -19.19
C PRO A 182 -6.01 -1.99 -18.27
N LYS A 183 -7.01 -2.69 -17.70
CA LYS A 183 -6.92 -4.02 -17.12
C LYS A 183 -7.29 -5.05 -18.19
N VAL A 184 -6.51 -6.12 -18.28
CA VAL A 184 -6.63 -7.12 -19.36
C VAL A 184 -6.92 -8.48 -18.76
N GLU A 185 -7.95 -9.14 -19.27
CA GLU A 185 -8.31 -10.51 -18.92
C GLU A 185 -7.27 -11.49 -19.50
N LEU A 186 -6.67 -12.33 -18.67
CA LEU A 186 -5.63 -13.26 -19.10
C LEU A 186 -6.13 -14.41 -19.96
N ALA A 187 -7.42 -14.76 -19.84
CA ALA A 187 -8.03 -15.85 -20.58
C ALA A 187 -8.12 -15.59 -22.09
N ASN A 188 -8.45 -14.35 -22.48
CA ASN A 188 -8.69 -13.97 -23.88
C ASN A 188 -7.81 -12.80 -24.37
N GLY A 189 -7.13 -12.08 -23.49
CA GLY A 189 -6.30 -10.91 -23.80
C GLY A 189 -7.09 -9.64 -24.12
N GLU A 190 -8.38 -9.61 -23.76
CA GLU A 190 -9.26 -8.46 -23.98
C GLU A 190 -9.19 -7.45 -22.82
N VAL A 191 -9.43 -6.17 -23.12
CA VAL A 191 -9.60 -5.14 -22.10
C VAL A 191 -10.95 -5.37 -21.42
N CYS A 192 -10.93 -5.65 -20.12
CA CYS A 192 -12.12 -5.95 -19.32
C CYS A 192 -12.53 -4.80 -18.40
N ALA A 193 -11.58 -3.98 -17.98
CA ALA A 193 -11.79 -2.84 -17.10
C ALA A 193 -10.71 -1.76 -17.32
N LEU A 194 -10.89 -0.61 -16.70
CA LEU A 194 -9.95 0.52 -16.72
C LEU A 194 -9.70 1.01 -15.29
N GLU A 195 -8.50 1.48 -15.01
CA GLU A 195 -8.23 2.25 -13.79
C GLU A 195 -8.10 3.73 -14.13
N ALA A 196 -8.87 4.59 -13.44
CA ALA A 196 -8.79 6.04 -13.56
C ALA A 196 -7.71 6.58 -12.62
N LEU A 197 -6.71 7.22 -13.19
CA LEU A 197 -5.53 7.69 -12.50
C LEU A 197 -5.45 9.22 -12.57
N LEU A 198 -5.45 9.87 -11.40
CA LEU A 198 -5.35 11.32 -11.28
C LEU A 198 -4.00 11.81 -11.81
N ARG A 199 -4.02 12.91 -12.58
CA ARG A 199 -2.86 13.59 -13.13
C ARG A 199 -2.95 15.09 -12.84
N TRP A 200 -1.81 15.66 -12.57
CA TRP A 200 -1.67 17.09 -12.41
C TRP A 200 -0.48 17.61 -13.21
N ASP A 201 -0.76 18.49 -14.15
CA ASP A 201 0.26 19.22 -14.89
C ASP A 201 0.31 20.65 -14.31
N ARG A 202 1.31 20.86 -13.44
CA ARG A 202 1.45 22.13 -12.71
C ARG A 202 1.92 23.22 -13.66
N PRO A 203 1.17 24.32 -13.83
CA PRO A 203 1.56 25.41 -14.71
C PRO A 203 2.95 25.95 -14.41
N GLY A 204 3.83 25.95 -15.44
CA GLY A 204 5.22 26.41 -15.33
C GLY A 204 6.21 25.40 -14.73
N TYR A 205 5.75 24.24 -14.24
CA TYR A 205 6.59 23.18 -13.65
C TYR A 205 6.48 21.84 -14.40
N GLY A 206 5.35 21.62 -15.11
CA GLY A 206 5.07 20.36 -15.80
C GLY A 206 4.42 19.31 -14.94
N PRO A 207 4.40 18.02 -15.38
CA PRO A 207 3.69 16.95 -14.72
C PRO A 207 4.28 16.61 -13.34
N VAL A 208 3.41 16.60 -12.31
CA VAL A 208 3.76 16.22 -10.94
C VAL A 208 3.29 14.80 -10.67
N SER A 209 4.14 13.98 -10.04
CA SER A 209 3.79 12.60 -9.70
C SER A 209 2.68 12.53 -8.63
N PRO A 210 1.65 11.67 -8.79
CA PRO A 210 0.64 11.42 -7.75
C PRO A 210 1.25 11.06 -6.40
N ALA A 211 2.33 10.29 -6.35
CA ALA A 211 3.04 9.95 -5.12
C ALA A 211 3.59 11.18 -4.35
N VAL A 212 3.71 12.34 -5.01
CA VAL A 212 4.15 13.60 -4.39
C VAL A 212 2.97 14.44 -3.93
N PHE A 213 1.92 14.57 -4.76
CA PHE A 213 0.84 15.52 -4.46
C PHE A 213 -0.36 14.91 -3.75
N VAL A 214 -0.64 13.61 -3.89
CA VAL A 214 -1.79 12.97 -3.23
C VAL A 214 -1.65 12.99 -1.71
N PRO A 215 -0.50 12.65 -1.08
CA PRO A 215 -0.34 12.79 0.37
C PRO A 215 -0.56 14.22 0.87
N VAL A 216 -0.15 15.22 0.09
CA VAL A 216 -0.39 16.64 0.47
C VAL A 216 -1.87 17.01 0.34
N LEU A 217 -2.60 16.47 -0.65
CA LEU A 217 -4.06 16.62 -0.72
C LEU A 217 -4.77 16.01 0.49
N GLU A 218 -4.29 14.87 0.99
CA GLU A 218 -4.79 14.21 2.20
C GLU A 218 -4.53 15.07 3.44
N ASP A 219 -3.30 15.50 3.67
CA ASP A 219 -2.91 16.37 4.79
C ASP A 219 -3.71 17.69 4.82
N LEU A 220 -4.09 18.21 3.66
CA LEU A 220 -4.88 19.44 3.52
C LEU A 220 -6.40 19.23 3.57
N GLY A 221 -6.88 17.97 3.64
CA GLY A 221 -8.30 17.63 3.50
C GLY A 221 -8.88 17.90 2.10
N LEU A 222 -8.03 18.24 1.12
CA LEU A 222 -8.44 18.51 -0.26
C LEU A 222 -8.73 17.23 -1.04
N ILE A 223 -8.30 16.08 -0.53
CA ILE A 223 -8.56 14.78 -1.17
C ILE A 223 -10.06 14.47 -1.26
N VAL A 224 -10.88 14.97 -0.32
CA VAL A 224 -12.34 14.77 -0.33
C VAL A 224 -13.01 15.46 -1.52
N PRO A 225 -12.86 16.79 -1.76
CA PRO A 225 -13.44 17.43 -2.94
C PRO A 225 -12.82 16.95 -4.25
N VAL A 226 -11.51 16.63 -4.28
CA VAL A 226 -10.85 16.10 -5.48
C VAL A 226 -11.37 14.70 -5.81
N GLY A 227 -11.50 13.80 -4.83
CA GLY A 227 -12.03 12.46 -5.04
C GLY A 227 -13.49 12.47 -5.50
N ARG A 228 -14.32 13.36 -4.96
CA ARG A 228 -15.69 13.57 -5.47
C ARG A 228 -15.66 13.96 -6.95
N TRP A 229 -14.81 14.91 -7.33
CA TRP A 229 -14.63 15.32 -8.71
C TRP A 229 -14.16 14.17 -9.62
N VAL A 230 -13.22 13.33 -9.13
CA VAL A 230 -12.76 12.14 -9.86
C VAL A 230 -13.92 11.19 -10.15
N ILE A 231 -14.70 10.83 -9.13
CA ILE A 231 -15.85 9.91 -9.28
C ILE A 231 -16.89 10.49 -10.25
N GLU A 232 -17.20 11.77 -10.12
CA GLU A 232 -18.15 12.44 -11.01
C GLU A 232 -17.66 12.42 -12.47
N ARG A 233 -16.37 12.71 -12.72
CA ARG A 233 -15.77 12.68 -14.05
C ARG A 233 -15.74 11.28 -14.64
N VAL A 234 -15.43 10.27 -13.83
CA VAL A 234 -15.44 8.86 -14.26
C VAL A 234 -16.87 8.44 -14.66
N CYS A 235 -17.88 8.69 -13.85
CA CYS A 235 -19.25 8.36 -14.19
C CYS A 235 -19.76 9.11 -15.44
N GLN A 236 -19.42 10.40 -15.60
CA GLN A 236 -19.73 11.16 -16.83
C GLN A 236 -19.04 10.54 -18.06
N GLN A 237 -17.81 10.05 -17.90
CA GLN A 237 -17.07 9.42 -19.00
C GLN A 237 -17.68 8.06 -19.38
N ILE A 238 -18.05 7.22 -18.40
CA ILE A 238 -18.74 5.96 -18.62
C ILE A 238 -20.05 6.20 -19.40
N ALA A 239 -20.87 7.17 -18.98
CA ALA A 239 -22.10 7.53 -19.68
C ALA A 239 -21.82 7.98 -21.13
N THR A 240 -20.76 8.75 -21.35
CA THR A 240 -20.32 9.20 -22.68
C THR A 240 -19.93 8.01 -23.57
N TRP A 241 -19.19 7.04 -23.07
CA TRP A 241 -18.80 5.84 -23.82
C TRP A 241 -20.01 4.98 -24.20
N GLN A 242 -20.98 4.84 -23.28
CA GLN A 242 -22.25 4.14 -23.56
C GLN A 242 -23.02 4.80 -24.69
N LEU A 243 -23.12 6.14 -24.69
CA LEU A 243 -23.82 6.90 -25.72
C LEU A 243 -23.12 6.86 -27.09
N ASN A 244 -21.78 6.82 -27.08
CA ASN A 244 -20.96 6.82 -28.30
C ASN A 244 -20.74 5.43 -28.91
N GLY A 245 -21.34 4.37 -28.34
CA GLY A 245 -21.27 3.02 -28.89
C GLY A 245 -19.92 2.31 -28.64
N ILE A 246 -19.05 2.84 -27.81
CA ILE A 246 -17.83 2.15 -27.34
C ILE A 246 -18.21 1.00 -26.41
N GLY A 247 -19.40 1.08 -25.80
CA GLY A 247 -19.88 0.14 -24.80
C GLY A 247 -19.62 0.63 -23.38
N ALA A 248 -20.26 -0.03 -22.43
CA ALA A 248 -19.96 0.21 -21.01
C ALA A 248 -18.69 -0.56 -20.63
N VAL A 249 -17.75 0.15 -20.03
CA VAL A 249 -16.50 -0.41 -19.50
C VAL A 249 -16.47 -0.12 -18.02
N GLU A 250 -16.13 -1.11 -17.23
CA GLU A 250 -15.92 -0.96 -15.79
C GLU A 250 -14.72 -0.05 -15.55
N VAL A 251 -14.88 0.92 -14.62
CA VAL A 251 -13.81 1.85 -14.27
C VAL A 251 -13.61 1.86 -12.77
N SER A 252 -12.38 1.60 -12.35
CA SER A 252 -12.00 1.73 -10.97
C SER A 252 -11.42 3.10 -10.65
N VAL A 253 -11.66 3.55 -9.41
CA VAL A 253 -11.17 4.81 -8.84
C VAL A 253 -10.51 4.56 -7.50
N ASN A 254 -9.35 5.14 -7.30
CA ASN A 254 -8.66 5.11 -6.01
C ASN A 254 -9.37 6.02 -5.00
N VAL A 255 -9.62 5.49 -3.81
CA VAL A 255 -10.26 6.19 -2.69
C VAL A 255 -9.37 6.11 -1.46
N SER A 256 -9.10 7.25 -0.82
CA SER A 256 -8.30 7.28 0.41
C SER A 256 -9.14 6.95 1.66
N GLY A 257 -8.48 6.49 2.72
CA GLY A 257 -9.10 6.29 4.03
C GLY A 257 -9.79 7.55 4.57
N HIS A 258 -9.21 8.73 4.35
CA HIS A 258 -9.79 10.01 4.73
C HIS A 258 -11.17 10.27 4.08
N GLN A 259 -11.36 9.87 2.82
CA GLN A 259 -12.65 10.03 2.14
C GLN A 259 -13.74 9.13 2.74
N LEU A 260 -13.36 7.94 3.25
CA LEU A 260 -14.31 7.04 3.92
C LEU A 260 -14.71 7.54 5.30
N ILE A 261 -13.80 8.20 6.02
CA ILE A 261 -13.98 8.58 7.43
C ILE A 261 -14.53 10.01 7.54
N GLU A 262 -13.94 10.96 6.82
CA GLU A 262 -14.24 12.41 6.95
C GLU A 262 -15.26 12.90 5.91
N GLY A 263 -15.41 12.18 4.80
CA GLY A 263 -16.32 12.53 3.70
C GLY A 263 -17.66 11.80 3.79
N ASP A 264 -18.66 12.32 3.08
CA ASP A 264 -19.89 11.56 2.82
C ASP A 264 -19.79 10.87 1.45
N LEU A 265 -18.73 10.05 1.29
CA LEU A 265 -18.40 9.34 0.06
C LEU A 265 -19.62 8.59 -0.51
N ILE A 266 -20.39 7.94 0.36
CA ILE A 266 -21.51 7.09 -0.04
C ILE A 266 -22.64 7.95 -0.61
N ALA A 267 -23.01 9.05 0.05
CA ALA A 267 -24.03 9.97 -0.48
C ALA A 267 -23.55 10.68 -1.76
N ASP A 268 -22.26 10.98 -1.86
CA ASP A 268 -21.70 11.53 -3.10
C ASP A 268 -21.81 10.53 -4.25
N ILE A 269 -21.43 9.26 -4.07
CA ILE A 269 -21.56 8.21 -5.08
C ILE A 269 -23.03 8.00 -5.46
N GLU A 270 -23.93 7.88 -4.48
CA GLU A 270 -25.38 7.73 -4.72
C GLU A 270 -25.92 8.86 -5.58
N ARG A 271 -25.59 10.10 -5.24
CA ARG A 271 -26.00 11.30 -5.98
C ARG A 271 -25.41 11.31 -7.39
N ILE A 272 -24.12 10.97 -7.56
CA ILE A 272 -23.44 10.96 -8.85
C ILE A 272 -24.05 9.90 -9.76
N LEU A 273 -24.24 8.67 -9.28
CA LEU A 273 -24.88 7.60 -10.05
C LEU A 273 -26.30 7.98 -10.50
N ALA A 274 -27.09 8.59 -9.59
CA ALA A 274 -28.44 9.05 -9.92
C ALA A 274 -28.43 10.16 -10.99
N THR A 275 -27.46 11.08 -10.96
CA THR A 275 -27.39 12.21 -11.91
C THR A 275 -26.81 11.83 -13.27
N THR A 276 -25.90 10.86 -13.32
CA THR A 276 -25.27 10.37 -14.54
C THR A 276 -26.01 9.21 -15.20
N ALA A 277 -27.00 8.62 -14.50
CA ALA A 277 -27.71 7.41 -14.91
C ALA A 277 -26.81 6.21 -15.23
N VAL A 278 -25.61 6.17 -14.66
CA VAL A 278 -24.67 5.04 -14.79
C VAL A 278 -25.09 3.95 -13.79
N GLU A 279 -25.15 2.69 -14.27
CA GLU A 279 -25.37 1.58 -13.38
C GLU A 279 -24.17 1.33 -12.47
N ALA A 280 -24.42 1.15 -11.17
CA ALA A 280 -23.40 1.14 -10.12
C ALA A 280 -22.28 0.10 -10.36
N HIS A 281 -22.58 -1.02 -11.00
CA HIS A 281 -21.60 -2.09 -11.27
C HIS A 281 -20.51 -1.72 -12.30
N TRP A 282 -20.65 -0.57 -12.98
CA TRP A 282 -19.59 -0.03 -13.84
C TRP A 282 -18.57 0.81 -13.08
N LEU A 283 -18.84 1.11 -11.81
CA LEU A 283 -17.90 1.80 -10.92
C LEU A 283 -17.31 0.79 -9.93
N GLU A 284 -15.99 0.74 -9.86
CA GLU A 284 -15.23 0.02 -8.84
C GLU A 284 -14.50 1.04 -7.95
N VAL A 285 -14.49 0.81 -6.63
CA VAL A 285 -13.74 1.62 -5.65
C VAL A 285 -12.54 0.81 -5.20
N GLU A 286 -11.34 1.36 -5.37
CA GLU A 286 -10.08 0.76 -4.94
C GLU A 286 -9.62 1.41 -3.64
N LEU A 287 -9.27 0.59 -2.66
CA LEU A 287 -8.81 0.99 -1.33
C LEU A 287 -7.54 0.26 -1.01
N THR A 288 -6.54 0.96 -0.51
CA THR A 288 -5.32 0.31 -0.07
C THR A 288 -5.59 -0.58 1.14
N GLU A 289 -4.81 -1.64 1.28
CA GLU A 289 -4.86 -2.54 2.42
C GLU A 289 -4.79 -1.79 3.75
N SER A 290 -3.91 -0.81 3.87
CA SER A 290 -3.74 0.01 5.08
C SER A 290 -4.98 0.83 5.41
N SER A 291 -5.61 1.47 4.41
CA SER A 291 -6.84 2.25 4.59
C SER A 291 -8.01 1.42 5.13
N LEU A 292 -8.08 0.13 4.78
CA LEU A 292 -9.12 -0.78 5.27
C LEU A 292 -8.97 -1.09 6.77
N MET A 293 -7.76 -1.04 7.30
CA MET A 293 -7.47 -1.34 8.70
C MET A 293 -7.70 -0.13 9.63
N GLU A 294 -7.73 1.07 9.09
CA GLU A 294 -8.14 2.26 9.83
C GLU A 294 -9.64 2.19 10.14
N ASN A 295 -10.02 2.27 11.41
CA ASN A 295 -11.42 2.25 11.86
C ASN A 295 -12.28 1.12 11.23
N THR A 296 -11.81 -0.12 11.35
CA THR A 296 -12.27 -1.32 10.60
C THR A 296 -13.80 -1.52 10.62
N GLU A 297 -14.48 -1.31 11.74
CA GLU A 297 -15.95 -1.50 11.83
C GLU A 297 -16.71 -0.44 11.01
N HIS A 298 -16.26 0.80 11.03
CA HIS A 298 -16.83 1.86 10.21
C HIS A 298 -16.60 1.58 8.72
N THR A 299 -15.39 1.17 8.36
CA THR A 299 -15.02 0.78 7.00
C THR A 299 -15.88 -0.37 6.48
N ILE A 300 -16.07 -1.45 7.26
CA ILE A 300 -16.95 -2.57 6.88
C ILE A 300 -18.38 -2.07 6.61
N ALA A 301 -18.94 -1.23 7.48
CA ALA A 301 -20.28 -0.69 7.29
C ALA A 301 -20.40 0.18 6.02
N ALA A 302 -19.39 1.00 5.73
CA ALA A 302 -19.34 1.82 4.53
C ALA A 302 -19.28 0.96 3.25
N LEU A 303 -18.40 -0.05 3.25
CA LEU A 303 -18.25 -0.97 2.11
C LEU A 303 -19.52 -1.82 1.87
N GLN A 304 -20.21 -2.24 2.94
CA GLN A 304 -21.49 -2.93 2.82
C GLN A 304 -22.56 -2.06 2.15
N ARG A 305 -22.59 -0.76 2.44
CA ARG A 305 -23.49 0.19 1.78
C ARG A 305 -23.15 0.36 0.30
N LEU A 306 -21.88 0.52 -0.05
CA LEU A 306 -21.43 0.60 -1.46
C LEU A 306 -21.80 -0.66 -2.24
N ARG A 307 -21.57 -1.84 -1.66
CA ARG A 307 -21.94 -3.11 -2.28
C ARG A 307 -23.45 -3.28 -2.44
N ALA A 308 -24.24 -2.83 -1.46
CA ALA A 308 -25.71 -2.84 -1.55
C ALA A 308 -26.24 -1.96 -2.69
N MET A 309 -25.52 -0.90 -3.07
CA MET A 309 -25.79 -0.07 -4.25
C MET A 309 -25.38 -0.76 -5.56
N GLY A 310 -24.56 -1.81 -5.50
CA GLY A 310 -23.99 -2.51 -6.66
C GLY A 310 -22.63 -2.01 -7.11
N VAL A 311 -21.99 -1.09 -6.36
CA VAL A 311 -20.60 -0.64 -6.62
C VAL A 311 -19.65 -1.77 -6.29
N LYS A 312 -18.68 -2.02 -7.16
CA LYS A 312 -17.62 -3.01 -6.94
C LYS A 312 -16.53 -2.45 -6.03
N ILE A 313 -15.85 -3.35 -5.33
CA ILE A 313 -14.84 -2.98 -4.35
C ILE A 313 -13.60 -3.84 -4.56
N SER A 314 -12.44 -3.20 -4.66
CA SER A 314 -11.13 -3.87 -4.74
C SER A 314 -10.20 -3.43 -3.63
N ILE A 315 -9.34 -4.35 -3.23
CA ILE A 315 -8.20 -4.05 -2.34
C ILE A 315 -6.98 -3.84 -3.20
N ASP A 316 -6.33 -2.69 -3.02
CA ASP A 316 -5.10 -2.31 -3.68
C ASP A 316 -3.86 -2.52 -2.81
N ASP A 317 -2.68 -2.63 -3.45
CA ASP A 317 -1.37 -2.83 -2.79
C ASP A 317 -1.32 -4.05 -1.86
N PHE A 318 -2.10 -5.11 -2.16
CA PHE A 318 -2.22 -6.26 -1.27
C PHE A 318 -0.89 -7.01 -1.08
N GLY A 319 -0.60 -7.31 0.19
CA GLY A 319 0.60 -7.99 0.64
C GLY A 319 1.72 -7.03 1.07
N THR A 320 1.52 -5.71 0.96
CA THR A 320 2.46 -4.69 1.46
C THR A 320 2.06 -4.17 2.84
N GLY A 321 0.83 -4.41 3.28
CA GLY A 321 0.21 -3.91 4.51
C GLY A 321 -0.13 -4.98 5.54
N TYR A 322 -1.09 -4.68 6.39
CA TYR A 322 -1.40 -5.32 7.68
C TYR A 322 -2.59 -6.30 7.65
N SER A 323 -2.96 -6.90 6.52
CA SER A 323 -4.18 -7.71 6.48
C SER A 323 -4.10 -8.94 7.38
N SER A 324 -4.85 -8.88 8.47
CA SER A 324 -5.29 -10.10 9.13
C SER A 324 -6.27 -10.83 8.19
N LEU A 325 -5.97 -12.09 7.84
CA LEU A 325 -6.86 -12.94 7.04
C LEU A 325 -8.27 -13.01 7.62
N ALA A 326 -8.40 -12.83 8.95
CA ALA A 326 -9.69 -12.77 9.63
C ALA A 326 -10.54 -11.57 9.20
N TYR A 327 -9.92 -10.42 8.95
CA TYR A 327 -10.63 -9.23 8.46
C TYR A 327 -10.89 -9.30 6.96
N LEU A 328 -9.98 -9.85 6.17
CA LEU A 328 -10.18 -10.02 4.72
C LEU A 328 -11.50 -10.76 4.42
N ARG A 329 -11.84 -11.78 5.22
CA ARG A 329 -13.12 -12.49 5.11
C ARG A 329 -14.36 -11.66 5.46
N ARG A 330 -14.20 -10.57 6.21
CA ARG A 330 -15.31 -9.71 6.66
C ARG A 330 -15.58 -8.57 5.67
N PHE A 331 -14.58 -8.19 4.88
CA PHE A 331 -14.76 -7.14 3.90
C PHE A 331 -15.58 -7.64 2.71
N PRO A 332 -16.60 -6.89 2.28
CA PRO A 332 -17.42 -7.24 1.13
C PRO A 332 -16.74 -6.84 -0.18
N ILE A 333 -15.61 -7.45 -0.50
CA ILE A 333 -14.76 -7.14 -1.66
C ILE A 333 -15.05 -8.09 -2.83
N ASP A 334 -14.69 -7.66 -4.04
CA ASP A 334 -14.85 -8.41 -5.29
C ASP A 334 -13.50 -8.75 -5.93
N THR A 335 -12.50 -7.87 -5.78
CA THR A 335 -11.21 -7.97 -6.46
C THR A 335 -10.06 -7.74 -5.48
N LEU A 336 -8.95 -8.43 -5.70
CA LEU A 336 -7.69 -8.26 -4.99
C LEU A 336 -6.59 -7.92 -5.99
N LYS A 337 -5.88 -6.80 -5.80
CA LYS A 337 -4.78 -6.35 -6.65
C LYS A 337 -3.45 -6.70 -5.98
N ILE A 338 -2.58 -7.42 -6.70
CA ILE A 338 -1.25 -7.78 -6.22
C ILE A 338 -0.30 -6.64 -6.55
N ASP A 339 0.34 -6.08 -5.52
CA ASP A 339 1.28 -4.97 -5.66
C ASP A 339 2.44 -5.29 -6.62
N ILE A 340 2.86 -4.29 -7.38
CA ILE A 340 3.99 -4.34 -8.32
C ILE A 340 5.28 -4.90 -7.70
N ALA A 341 5.46 -4.75 -6.40
CA ALA A 341 6.64 -5.20 -5.69
C ALA A 341 6.82 -6.72 -5.73
N PHE A 342 5.72 -7.48 -5.77
CA PHE A 342 5.76 -8.93 -5.88
C PHE A 342 5.87 -9.38 -7.35
N ILE A 343 5.45 -8.53 -8.28
CA ILE A 343 5.46 -8.84 -9.72
C ILE A 343 6.79 -8.51 -10.36
N ARG A 344 7.49 -7.48 -9.90
CA ARG A 344 8.74 -6.99 -10.51
C ARG A 344 9.80 -8.08 -10.67
N GLU A 345 10.03 -8.89 -9.64
CA GLU A 345 11.05 -9.94 -9.62
C GLU A 345 10.46 -11.36 -9.63
N VAL A 346 9.17 -11.52 -9.94
CA VAL A 346 8.45 -12.80 -9.88
C VAL A 346 9.10 -13.92 -10.70
N THR A 347 9.85 -13.60 -11.75
CA THR A 347 10.52 -14.57 -12.62
C THR A 347 11.94 -14.90 -12.19
N THR A 348 12.54 -14.11 -11.30
CA THR A 348 13.95 -14.23 -10.88
C THR A 348 14.10 -14.50 -9.39
N ASN A 349 13.09 -14.12 -8.59
CA ASN A 349 13.06 -14.33 -7.16
C ASN A 349 12.05 -15.45 -6.80
N PRO A 350 12.50 -16.63 -6.35
CA PRO A 350 11.60 -17.73 -5.96
C PRO A 350 10.62 -17.37 -4.84
N GLN A 351 10.99 -16.44 -3.97
CA GLN A 351 10.13 -16.00 -2.87
C GLN A 351 8.96 -15.16 -3.40
N ASP A 352 9.21 -14.19 -4.28
CA ASP A 352 8.15 -13.40 -4.90
C ASP A 352 7.21 -14.29 -5.73
N ALA A 353 7.77 -15.28 -6.42
CA ALA A 353 6.99 -16.30 -7.13
C ALA A 353 6.07 -17.10 -6.19
N ALA A 354 6.58 -17.53 -5.04
CA ALA A 354 5.79 -18.28 -4.05
C ALA A 354 4.69 -17.43 -3.43
N ILE A 355 4.98 -16.16 -3.07
CA ILE A 355 3.99 -15.24 -2.51
C ILE A 355 2.89 -14.96 -3.53
N THR A 356 3.27 -14.60 -4.76
CA THR A 356 2.29 -14.29 -5.80
C THR A 356 1.33 -15.48 -6.02
N ARG A 357 1.84 -16.72 -6.08
CA ARG A 357 0.98 -17.93 -6.15
C ARG A 357 0.07 -18.05 -4.93
N THR A 358 0.61 -17.85 -3.72
CA THR A 358 -0.17 -17.94 -2.48
C THR A 358 -1.28 -16.88 -2.42
N ILE A 359 -1.00 -15.65 -2.87
CA ILE A 359 -2.01 -14.58 -2.93
C ILE A 359 -3.11 -14.95 -3.91
N ILE A 360 -2.77 -15.48 -5.09
CA ILE A 360 -3.75 -15.93 -6.10
C ILE A 360 -4.63 -17.05 -5.53
N GLU A 361 -4.03 -18.08 -4.94
CA GLU A 361 -4.75 -19.20 -4.33
C GLU A 361 -5.66 -18.74 -3.18
N LEU A 362 -5.18 -17.84 -2.32
CA LEU A 362 -5.95 -17.26 -1.24
C LEU A 362 -7.18 -16.51 -1.77
N ALA A 363 -6.99 -15.62 -2.73
CA ALA A 363 -8.06 -14.83 -3.31
C ALA A 363 -9.13 -15.73 -3.94
N HIS A 364 -8.74 -16.73 -4.72
CA HIS A 364 -9.69 -17.70 -5.29
C HIS A 364 -10.42 -18.52 -4.23
N SER A 365 -9.75 -18.89 -3.13
CA SER A 365 -10.39 -19.57 -1.99
C SER A 365 -11.47 -18.72 -1.32
N LEU A 366 -11.36 -17.40 -1.43
CA LEU A 366 -12.33 -16.40 -0.97
C LEU A 366 -13.32 -15.99 -2.06
N SER A 367 -13.26 -16.61 -3.25
CA SER A 367 -14.08 -16.27 -4.43
C SER A 367 -13.87 -14.83 -4.92
N LEU A 368 -12.65 -14.32 -4.77
CA LEU A 368 -12.22 -13.00 -5.27
C LEU A 368 -11.52 -13.14 -6.61
N ARG A 369 -11.64 -12.13 -7.47
CA ARG A 369 -10.83 -11.97 -8.67
C ARG A 369 -9.45 -11.41 -8.31
N VAL A 370 -8.45 -11.71 -9.13
CA VAL A 370 -7.08 -11.25 -8.91
C VAL A 370 -6.58 -10.44 -10.09
N VAL A 371 -6.05 -9.24 -9.79
CA VAL A 371 -5.34 -8.39 -10.75
C VAL A 371 -3.87 -8.33 -10.35
N ALA A 372 -2.95 -8.66 -11.24
CA ALA A 372 -1.52 -8.46 -11.02
C ALA A 372 -1.09 -7.12 -11.62
N GLU A 373 -0.46 -6.27 -10.80
CA GLU A 373 -0.02 -4.95 -11.20
C GLU A 373 1.43 -4.89 -11.66
N GLY A 374 1.76 -3.86 -12.45
CA GLY A 374 3.14 -3.60 -12.87
C GLY A 374 3.72 -4.68 -13.77
N VAL A 375 2.90 -5.35 -14.57
CA VAL A 375 3.37 -6.33 -15.56
C VAL A 375 4.05 -5.60 -16.72
N GLU A 376 5.36 -5.82 -16.89
CA GLU A 376 6.19 -5.12 -17.87
C GLU A 376 6.81 -6.07 -18.90
N THR A 377 6.89 -7.38 -18.61
CA THR A 377 7.60 -8.35 -19.45
C THR A 377 6.73 -9.56 -19.82
N GLN A 378 7.05 -10.16 -20.96
CA GLN A 378 6.38 -11.39 -21.42
C GLN A 378 6.63 -12.58 -20.46
N ALA A 379 7.78 -12.61 -19.77
CA ALA A 379 8.09 -13.64 -18.78
C ALA A 379 7.18 -13.55 -17.54
N GLN A 380 6.91 -12.33 -17.04
CA GLN A 380 5.94 -12.10 -15.97
C GLN A 380 4.53 -12.52 -16.39
N LEU A 381 4.11 -12.16 -17.61
CA LEU A 381 2.82 -12.55 -18.15
C LEU A 381 2.67 -14.08 -18.20
N THR A 382 3.69 -14.79 -18.68
CA THR A 382 3.68 -16.26 -18.74
C THR A 382 3.55 -16.87 -17.36
N PHE A 383 4.35 -16.40 -16.39
CA PHE A 383 4.27 -16.85 -15.00
C PHE A 383 2.87 -16.66 -14.40
N LEU A 384 2.26 -15.47 -14.59
CA LEU A 384 0.94 -15.16 -14.05
C LEU A 384 -0.16 -16.02 -14.67
N LYS A 385 -0.08 -16.32 -15.97
CA LYS A 385 -0.97 -17.28 -16.64
C LYS A 385 -0.85 -18.68 -16.04
N GLU A 386 0.37 -19.17 -15.82
CA GLU A 386 0.62 -20.47 -15.21
C GLU A 386 0.18 -20.51 -13.72
N ALA A 387 0.25 -19.38 -13.01
CA ALA A 387 -0.21 -19.24 -11.64
C ALA A 387 -1.74 -19.11 -11.53
N GLY A 388 -2.47 -18.97 -12.67
CA GLY A 388 -3.92 -18.85 -12.69
C GLY A 388 -4.44 -17.46 -12.32
N CYS A 389 -3.64 -16.39 -12.47
CA CYS A 389 -4.11 -15.03 -12.26
C CYS A 389 -5.22 -14.69 -13.27
N ASP A 390 -6.24 -13.90 -12.86
CA ASP A 390 -7.38 -13.59 -13.71
C ASP A 390 -7.07 -12.43 -14.66
N GLN A 391 -6.51 -11.34 -14.15
CA GLN A 391 -6.30 -10.10 -14.88
C GLN A 391 -4.90 -9.55 -14.63
N ILE A 392 -4.44 -8.73 -15.56
CA ILE A 392 -3.19 -7.99 -15.44
C ILE A 392 -3.38 -6.51 -15.74
N GLN A 393 -2.50 -5.72 -15.15
CA GLN A 393 -2.32 -4.30 -15.46
C GLN A 393 -0.82 -3.99 -15.50
N GLY A 394 -0.38 -3.24 -16.53
CA GLY A 394 1.03 -2.86 -16.60
C GLY A 394 1.47 -2.35 -17.97
N TYR A 395 2.73 -1.91 -18.02
CA TYR A 395 3.29 -1.28 -19.22
C TYR A 395 3.55 -2.25 -20.38
N LEU A 396 3.48 -3.55 -20.11
CA LEU A 396 3.52 -4.56 -21.18
C LEU A 396 2.37 -4.35 -22.16
N PHE A 397 1.19 -3.99 -21.65
CA PHE A 397 -0.01 -3.77 -22.47
C PHE A 397 -0.18 -2.30 -22.83
N SER A 398 -0.26 -1.41 -21.84
CA SER A 398 -0.40 0.03 -22.04
C SER A 398 0.03 0.81 -20.80
N ARG A 399 0.61 1.98 -21.03
CA ARG A 399 0.72 3.02 -20.00
C ARG A 399 -0.65 3.69 -19.78
N PRO A 400 -0.86 4.42 -18.68
CA PRO A 400 -2.05 5.26 -18.52
C PRO A 400 -2.19 6.25 -19.68
N LEU A 401 -3.36 6.28 -20.32
CA LEU A 401 -3.65 7.06 -21.53
C LEU A 401 -4.68 8.16 -21.25
N PRO A 402 -4.57 9.33 -21.90
CA PRO A 402 -5.67 10.28 -22.00
C PRO A 402 -6.88 9.65 -22.70
N VAL A 403 -8.09 10.17 -22.43
CA VAL A 403 -9.37 9.64 -22.95
C VAL A 403 -9.35 9.45 -24.46
N GLU A 404 -8.89 10.44 -25.21
CA GLU A 404 -8.93 10.42 -26.68
C GLU A 404 -8.02 9.33 -27.27
N THR A 405 -6.93 9.00 -26.60
CA THR A 405 -6.01 7.94 -27.01
C THR A 405 -6.55 6.57 -26.64
N LEU A 406 -7.16 6.46 -25.45
CA LEU A 406 -7.82 5.24 -25.00
C LEU A 406 -8.98 4.85 -25.90
N GLU A 407 -9.85 5.79 -26.27
CA GLU A 407 -11.00 5.53 -27.17
C GLU A 407 -10.58 4.92 -28.49
N ARG A 408 -9.49 5.39 -29.09
CA ARG A 408 -8.92 4.80 -30.32
C ARG A 408 -8.49 3.34 -30.08
N LEU A 409 -7.80 3.09 -28.95
CA LEU A 409 -7.37 1.73 -28.60
C LEU A 409 -8.55 0.78 -28.41
N LEU A 410 -9.64 1.24 -27.79
CA LEU A 410 -10.86 0.43 -27.58
C LEU A 410 -11.58 0.17 -28.90
N LEU A 411 -11.73 1.17 -29.76
CA LEU A 411 -12.40 1.03 -31.07
C LEU A 411 -11.64 0.16 -32.05
N ASP A 412 -10.31 0.17 -32.05
CA ASP A 412 -9.48 -0.69 -32.91
C ASP A 412 -9.57 -2.18 -32.55
N ARG A 413 -10.06 -2.52 -31.37
CA ARG A 413 -10.27 -3.90 -30.90
C ARG A 413 -11.70 -4.43 -31.10
N ILE A 414 -12.66 -3.54 -31.35
CA ILE A 414 -14.05 -3.90 -31.68
C ILE A 414 -14.18 -4.29 -33.18
N LYS A 415 -13.15 -4.02 -34.02
CA LYS A 415 -13.06 -4.43 -35.42
C LYS A 415 -12.34 -5.77 -35.57
#